data_09ef5191706d36e49fdf44934119895b
#
_entry.id   09ef5191706d36e49fdf44934119895b
#
_cell.length_a   1.000
_cell.length_b   1.000
_cell.length_c   1.000
_cell.angle_alpha   90.00
_cell.angle_beta   90.00
_cell.angle_gamma   90.00
#
_symmetry.space_group_name_H-M   'P 1'
#
loop_
_entity.id
_entity.type
_entity.pdbx_description
1 polymer ?
#
loop_
_entity_poly.entity_id
_entity_poly.type
_entity_poly.pdbx_seq_one_letter_code
_entity_poly.pdbx_strand_id
1 'polypeptide(L)'
;RTYAEPDALLTKLKAQADLSPEDRAKITADAAGLVRDIRGTSAPGMMEVFLAEYGLSTEEGVALMCLAEALLRVPDAETIDALIEDKIAPSDWGRHMGHSTSSLVNASTWALMLTGRVLDDDQPGPVRHLRAAIKRLGEPVIRTAVSRAMREMGRQFVLGEDIQAAMKRARGMEEKGFTYSYDMLGEAARTEADAKRYHLSYSRAISAIADACTHDDIRKNPGISVKLSALHPRYELAQEEAVMRDLVPRLRALALLAKSAGM
;
A
#
# COMPACT_ATOMS: atom_id res chain seq x y z
N ARG A 1 -18.76 23.15 14.55
CA ARG A 1 -17.93 24.27 13.99
C ARG A 1 -16.81 23.65 13.19
N THR A 2 -16.69 24.06 11.93
CA THR A 2 -15.72 23.50 10.98
C THR A 2 -14.29 23.91 11.31
N TYR A 3 -14.12 25.07 11.97
CA TYR A 3 -12.82 25.58 12.39
C TYR A 3 -12.85 25.91 13.88
N ALA A 4 -12.04 25.24 14.65
CA ALA A 4 -11.83 25.51 16.06
C ALA A 4 -10.35 25.88 16.25
N GLU A 5 -10.09 26.80 17.19
CA GLU A 5 -8.72 27.14 17.55
C GLU A 5 -8.01 25.90 18.12
N PRO A 6 -6.88 25.49 17.54
CA PRO A 6 -6.22 24.23 17.88
C PRO A 6 -5.84 24.13 19.37
N ASP A 7 -5.28 25.19 19.97
CA ASP A 7 -4.85 25.17 21.36
C ASP A 7 -6.01 25.08 22.35
N ALA A 8 -7.12 25.77 22.06
CA ALA A 8 -8.33 25.68 22.86
C ALA A 8 -8.97 24.29 22.78
N LEU A 9 -8.97 23.69 21.57
CA LEU A 9 -9.46 22.32 21.35
C LEU A 9 -8.58 21.30 22.08
N LEU A 10 -7.27 21.39 21.97
CA LEU A 10 -6.32 20.49 22.62
C LEU A 10 -6.44 20.60 24.15
N THR A 11 -6.60 21.80 24.69
CA THR A 11 -6.81 22.02 26.13
C THR A 11 -8.08 21.32 26.59
N LYS A 12 -9.17 21.46 25.84
CA LYS A 12 -10.44 20.79 26.14
C LYS A 12 -10.30 19.26 26.05
N LEU A 13 -9.65 18.73 25.02
CA LEU A 13 -9.44 17.29 24.85
C LEU A 13 -8.57 16.70 25.97
N LYS A 14 -7.51 17.40 26.37
CA LYS A 14 -6.67 17.00 27.52
C LYS A 14 -7.48 16.93 28.81
N ALA A 15 -8.32 17.94 29.07
CA ALA A 15 -9.18 17.96 30.25
C ALA A 15 -10.24 16.83 30.20
N GLN A 16 -10.77 16.50 29.04
CA GLN A 16 -11.72 15.40 28.87
C GLN A 16 -11.08 14.02 29.00
N ALA A 17 -9.82 13.86 28.58
CA ALA A 17 -9.09 12.61 28.69
C ALA A 17 -8.77 12.25 30.15
N ASP A 18 -8.61 13.26 31.02
CA ASP A 18 -8.40 13.16 32.46
C ASP A 18 -7.35 12.09 32.87
N LEU A 19 -6.25 12.02 32.09
CA LEU A 19 -5.17 11.07 32.36
C LEU A 19 -4.25 11.61 33.46
N SER A 20 -4.17 10.87 34.55
CA SER A 20 -3.21 11.15 35.64
C SER A 20 -1.76 11.01 35.18
N PRO A 21 -0.78 11.57 35.91
CA PRO A 21 0.64 11.33 35.64
C PRO A 21 1.01 9.84 35.69
N GLU A 22 0.37 9.09 36.62
CA GLU A 22 0.55 7.64 36.79
C GLU A 22 0.02 6.87 35.58
N ASP A 23 -1.17 7.22 35.07
CA ASP A 23 -1.73 6.60 33.85
C ASP A 23 -0.80 6.82 32.67
N ARG A 24 -0.28 8.03 32.51
CA ARG A 24 0.66 8.36 31.44
C ARG A 24 1.96 7.56 31.54
N ALA A 25 2.51 7.44 32.75
CA ALA A 25 3.71 6.66 32.98
C ALA A 25 3.49 5.19 32.66
N LYS A 26 2.35 4.62 33.04
CA LYS A 26 1.96 3.25 32.73
C LYS A 26 1.81 3.05 31.22
N ILE A 27 1.04 3.91 30.52
CA ILE A 27 0.86 3.84 29.07
C ILE A 27 2.22 3.90 28.36
N THR A 28 3.11 4.80 28.79
CA THR A 28 4.45 4.93 28.21
C THR A 28 5.28 3.68 28.45
N ALA A 29 5.23 3.09 29.64
CA ALA A 29 5.96 1.87 29.96
C ALA A 29 5.46 0.67 29.13
N ASP A 30 4.13 0.52 29.01
CA ASP A 30 3.50 -0.55 28.24
C ASP A 30 3.83 -0.41 26.74
N ALA A 31 3.73 0.80 26.20
CA ALA A 31 4.11 1.07 24.79
C ALA A 31 5.61 0.82 24.53
N ALA A 32 6.48 1.24 25.46
CA ALA A 32 7.92 0.98 25.34
C ALA A 32 8.24 -0.52 25.49
N GLY A 33 7.47 -1.26 26.29
CA GLY A 33 7.53 -2.72 26.39
C GLY A 33 7.22 -3.36 25.03
N LEU A 34 6.07 -3.03 24.48
CA LEU A 34 5.64 -3.54 23.17
C LEU A 34 6.67 -3.27 22.06
N VAL A 35 7.23 -2.04 21.99
CA VAL A 35 8.28 -1.71 21.02
C VAL A 35 9.54 -2.55 21.22
N ARG A 36 9.95 -2.79 22.48
CA ARG A 36 11.11 -3.65 22.76
C ARG A 36 10.86 -5.09 22.36
N ASP A 37 9.68 -5.61 22.61
CA ASP A 37 9.28 -6.97 22.22
C ASP A 37 9.29 -7.14 20.70
N ILE A 38 8.70 -6.19 19.97
CA ILE A 38 8.74 -6.17 18.49
C ILE A 38 10.18 -6.17 17.98
N ARG A 39 11.04 -5.33 18.53
CA ARG A 39 12.45 -5.25 18.13
C ARG A 39 13.26 -6.49 18.52
N GLY A 40 12.86 -7.20 19.56
CA GLY A 40 13.54 -8.40 20.05
C GLY A 40 13.08 -9.71 19.39
N THR A 41 11.93 -9.74 18.74
CA THR A 41 11.25 -11.01 18.40
C THR A 41 11.53 -11.52 17.00
N SER A 42 12.10 -10.74 16.08
CA SER A 42 12.15 -11.16 14.68
C SER A 42 13.52 -11.04 14.05
N ALA A 43 13.94 -12.10 13.37
CA ALA A 43 14.78 -11.94 12.21
C ALA A 43 13.96 -11.11 11.19
N PRO A 44 14.38 -9.89 10.83
CA PRO A 44 13.61 -9.04 9.92
C PRO A 44 13.37 -9.77 8.60
N GLY A 45 12.15 -9.73 8.10
CA GLY A 45 11.83 -10.24 6.78
C GLY A 45 12.66 -9.51 5.71
N MET A 46 12.86 -10.14 4.57
CA MET A 46 13.65 -9.59 3.47
C MET A 46 13.22 -8.16 3.08
N MET A 47 11.93 -7.90 3.10
CA MET A 47 11.37 -6.59 2.76
C MET A 47 11.62 -5.55 3.87
N GLU A 48 11.58 -5.95 5.13
CA GLU A 48 11.90 -5.06 6.26
C GLU A 48 13.36 -4.60 6.19
N VAL A 49 14.28 -5.51 5.82
CA VAL A 49 15.68 -5.18 5.58
C VAL A 49 15.83 -4.26 4.37
N PHE A 50 15.05 -4.48 3.31
CA PHE A 50 15.05 -3.63 2.13
C PHE A 50 14.53 -2.21 2.46
N LEU A 51 13.42 -2.10 3.20
CA LEU A 51 12.87 -0.81 3.61
C LEU A 51 13.72 -0.10 4.66
N ALA A 52 14.50 -0.84 5.47
CA ALA A 52 15.46 -0.23 6.38
C ALA A 52 16.61 0.45 5.62
N GLU A 53 17.01 -0.11 4.47
CA GLU A 53 18.04 0.47 3.59
C GLU A 53 17.48 1.61 2.72
N TYR A 54 16.34 1.37 2.09
CA TYR A 54 15.68 2.30 1.16
C TYR A 54 14.39 2.90 1.75
N GLY A 55 14.49 3.44 2.97
CA GLY A 55 13.35 4.09 3.63
C GLY A 55 12.97 5.41 2.97
N LEU A 56 11.75 5.89 3.29
CA LEU A 56 11.24 7.19 2.81
C LEU A 56 12.08 8.40 3.26
N SER A 57 13.06 8.20 4.13
CA SER A 57 14.03 9.21 4.55
C SER A 57 15.22 9.35 3.58
N THR A 58 15.35 8.48 2.59
CA THR A 58 16.41 8.51 1.57
C THR A 58 15.85 8.95 0.22
N GLU A 59 16.66 9.65 -0.59
CA GLU A 59 16.28 10.06 -1.95
C GLU A 59 15.98 8.86 -2.84
N GLU A 60 16.77 7.80 -2.70
CA GLU A 60 16.62 6.54 -3.41
C GLU A 60 15.33 5.80 -3.01
N GLY A 61 14.99 5.81 -1.72
CA GLY A 61 13.73 5.24 -1.23
C GLY A 61 12.53 5.99 -1.79
N VAL A 62 12.56 7.32 -1.80
CA VAL A 62 11.52 8.15 -2.42
C VAL A 62 11.43 7.87 -3.92
N ALA A 63 12.56 7.78 -4.64
CA ALA A 63 12.57 7.46 -6.07
C ALA A 63 11.93 6.11 -6.36
N LEU A 64 12.26 5.07 -5.57
CA LEU A 64 11.65 3.75 -5.71
C LEU A 64 10.14 3.74 -5.41
N MET A 65 9.70 4.48 -4.40
CA MET A 65 8.26 4.58 -4.08
C MET A 65 7.48 5.32 -5.18
N CYS A 66 8.02 6.43 -5.69
CA CYS A 66 7.44 7.15 -6.83
C CYS A 66 7.37 6.26 -8.08
N LEU A 67 8.42 5.49 -8.34
CA LEU A 67 8.45 4.54 -9.45
C LEU A 67 7.41 3.43 -9.25
N ALA A 68 7.27 2.89 -8.04
CA ALA A 68 6.27 1.88 -7.72
C ALA A 68 4.84 2.38 -7.98
N GLU A 69 4.53 3.59 -7.54
CA GLU A 69 3.21 4.20 -7.78
C GLU A 69 2.96 4.42 -9.28
N ALA A 70 3.95 4.96 -9.99
CA ALA A 70 3.82 5.25 -11.41
C ALA A 70 3.64 3.97 -12.24
N LEU A 71 4.42 2.92 -11.98
CA LEU A 71 4.34 1.63 -12.70
C LEU A 71 2.98 0.93 -12.55
N LEU A 72 2.26 1.18 -11.46
CA LEU A 72 0.90 0.67 -11.29
C LEU A 72 -0.13 1.34 -12.19
N ARG A 73 0.19 2.52 -12.74
CA ARG A 73 -0.72 3.37 -13.53
C ARG A 73 -0.38 3.42 -15.01
N VAL A 74 0.86 3.10 -15.37
CA VAL A 74 1.35 3.20 -16.75
C VAL A 74 1.11 1.90 -17.49
N PRO A 75 0.35 1.92 -18.61
CA PRO A 75 -0.05 0.69 -19.31
C PRO A 75 0.98 0.26 -20.38
N ASP A 76 1.85 1.15 -20.84
CA ASP A 76 2.74 0.88 -21.97
C ASP A 76 4.21 0.78 -21.57
N ALA A 77 4.94 -0.02 -22.32
CA ALA A 77 6.34 -0.34 -22.04
C ALA A 77 7.29 0.84 -22.27
N GLU A 78 7.01 1.71 -23.22
CA GLU A 78 7.86 2.85 -23.54
C GLU A 78 7.86 3.89 -22.43
N THR A 79 6.67 4.20 -21.89
CA THR A 79 6.55 5.10 -20.74
C THR A 79 7.13 4.47 -19.48
N ILE A 80 7.00 3.15 -19.29
CA ILE A 80 7.64 2.43 -18.17
C ILE A 80 9.17 2.57 -18.24
N ASP A 81 9.76 2.36 -19.41
CA ASP A 81 11.21 2.46 -19.61
C ASP A 81 11.72 3.89 -19.35
N ALA A 82 11.01 4.90 -19.85
CA ALA A 82 11.33 6.31 -19.61
C ALA A 82 11.25 6.67 -18.12
N LEU A 83 10.27 6.15 -17.38
CA LEU A 83 10.14 6.35 -15.93
C LEU A 83 11.26 5.67 -15.14
N ILE A 84 11.65 4.46 -15.54
CA ILE A 84 12.76 3.74 -14.90
C ILE A 84 14.05 4.55 -15.11
N GLU A 85 14.29 5.04 -16.33
CA GLU A 85 15.44 5.88 -16.64
C GLU A 85 15.44 7.16 -15.80
N ASP A 86 14.32 7.88 -15.75
CA ASP A 86 14.20 9.14 -15.00
C ASP A 86 14.41 8.98 -13.49
N LYS A 87 14.01 7.89 -12.90
CA LYS A 87 14.08 7.68 -11.44
C LYS A 87 15.29 6.90 -10.98
N ILE A 88 15.85 6.01 -11.81
CA ILE A 88 16.98 5.17 -11.43
C ILE A 88 18.32 5.80 -11.81
N ALA A 89 18.43 6.44 -12.99
CA ALA A 89 19.69 6.96 -13.48
C ALA A 89 20.30 8.08 -12.60
N PRO A 90 19.52 9.06 -12.09
CA PRO A 90 20.11 10.17 -11.31
C PRO A 90 20.46 9.82 -9.87
N SER A 91 20.04 8.66 -9.34
CA SER A 91 20.22 8.30 -7.94
C SER A 91 21.59 7.65 -7.67
N ASP A 92 22.20 7.96 -6.52
CA ASP A 92 23.50 7.40 -6.10
C ASP A 92 23.34 6.07 -5.36
N TRP A 93 23.03 5.02 -6.11
CA TRP A 93 22.89 3.66 -5.57
C TRP A 93 24.17 3.10 -4.98
N GLY A 94 25.33 3.66 -5.38
CA GLY A 94 26.64 3.20 -4.93
C GLY A 94 26.86 3.37 -3.42
N ARG A 95 26.27 4.40 -2.82
CA ARG A 95 26.43 4.66 -1.38
C ARG A 95 25.73 3.65 -0.47
N HIS A 96 24.76 2.90 -1.01
CA HIS A 96 24.05 1.84 -0.26
C HIS A 96 24.74 0.48 -0.37
N MET A 97 25.82 0.38 -1.14
CA MET A 97 26.48 -0.89 -1.37
C MET A 97 27.19 -1.42 -0.13
N GLY A 98 26.84 -2.64 0.28
CA GLY A 98 27.47 -3.31 1.42
C GLY A 98 26.98 -2.88 2.80
N HIS A 99 26.03 -1.98 2.90
CA HIS A 99 25.49 -1.50 4.17
C HIS A 99 24.46 -2.45 4.77
N SER A 100 23.75 -3.21 3.94
CA SER A 100 22.77 -4.19 4.42
C SER A 100 23.43 -5.49 4.84
N THR A 101 22.90 -6.11 5.91
CA THR A 101 23.27 -7.47 6.33
C THR A 101 22.71 -8.55 5.42
N SER A 102 21.76 -8.21 4.53
CA SER A 102 21.14 -9.11 3.57
C SER A 102 21.92 -9.15 2.25
N SER A 103 22.40 -10.31 1.88
CA SER A 103 23.07 -10.52 0.58
C SER A 103 22.17 -10.22 -0.60
N LEU A 104 20.86 -10.42 -0.46
CA LEU A 104 19.88 -10.13 -1.51
C LEU A 104 19.62 -8.63 -1.68
N VAL A 105 19.57 -7.86 -0.58
CA VAL A 105 19.46 -6.40 -0.63
C VAL A 105 20.72 -5.82 -1.27
N ASN A 106 21.90 -6.29 -0.91
CA ASN A 106 23.15 -5.88 -1.53
C ASN A 106 23.20 -6.22 -3.03
N ALA A 107 22.70 -7.41 -3.43
CA ALA A 107 22.60 -7.78 -4.84
C ALA A 107 21.59 -6.89 -5.60
N SER A 108 20.48 -6.51 -4.97
CA SER A 108 19.51 -5.58 -5.55
C SER A 108 20.12 -4.18 -5.71
N THR A 109 20.85 -3.70 -4.71
CA THR A 109 21.60 -2.42 -4.77
C THR A 109 22.60 -2.44 -5.93
N TRP A 110 23.35 -3.54 -6.08
CA TRP A 110 24.28 -3.71 -7.18
C TRP A 110 23.58 -3.69 -8.56
N ALA A 111 22.42 -4.35 -8.66
CA ALA A 111 21.61 -4.35 -9.89
C ALA A 111 21.08 -2.94 -10.22
N LEU A 112 20.59 -2.19 -9.24
CA LEU A 112 20.14 -0.82 -9.40
C LEU A 112 21.27 0.13 -9.82
N MET A 113 22.46 -0.01 -9.18
CA MET A 113 23.64 0.74 -9.54
C MET A 113 24.10 0.47 -10.98
N LEU A 114 24.09 -0.79 -11.40
CA LEU A 114 24.42 -1.14 -12.79
C LEU A 114 23.39 -0.58 -13.76
N THR A 115 22.10 -0.63 -13.42
CA THR A 115 21.01 -0.07 -14.22
C THR A 115 21.20 1.43 -14.39
N GLY A 116 21.45 2.18 -13.30
CA GLY A 116 21.73 3.61 -13.37
C GLY A 116 22.94 3.94 -14.26
N ARG A 117 24.03 3.21 -14.13
CA ARG A 117 25.24 3.40 -14.97
C ARG A 117 25.04 3.05 -16.45
N VAL A 118 24.16 2.11 -16.77
CA VAL A 118 23.83 1.75 -18.17
C VAL A 118 22.93 2.79 -18.80
N LEU A 119 22.07 3.42 -18.01
CA LEU A 119 21.09 4.42 -18.46
C LEU A 119 21.68 5.85 -18.54
N ASP A 120 22.81 6.12 -17.87
CA ASP A 120 23.48 7.43 -17.89
C ASP A 120 24.13 7.71 -19.25
N ASP A 121 23.59 8.68 -20.00
CA ASP A 121 23.93 8.95 -21.41
C ASP A 121 25.01 10.02 -21.62
N ASP A 122 25.57 10.62 -20.55
CA ASP A 122 26.40 11.84 -20.64
C ASP A 122 27.88 11.63 -21.05
N GLN A 123 28.29 10.42 -21.48
CA GLN A 123 29.70 10.20 -21.91
C GLN A 123 29.87 10.01 -23.44
N PRO A 124 30.66 10.85 -24.14
CA PRO A 124 30.93 10.74 -25.56
C PRO A 124 31.99 9.67 -25.88
N GLY A 125 31.79 8.88 -26.94
CA GLY A 125 32.79 7.95 -27.49
C GLY A 125 32.25 6.66 -28.10
N PRO A 126 33.11 5.78 -28.66
CA PRO A 126 32.68 4.51 -29.27
C PRO A 126 32.01 3.53 -28.34
N VAL A 127 32.14 3.74 -27.03
CA VAL A 127 31.41 3.06 -25.95
C VAL A 127 29.89 3.32 -26.05
N ARG A 128 29.47 4.41 -26.67
CA ARG A 128 28.05 4.78 -26.86
C ARG A 128 27.27 3.76 -27.68
N HIS A 129 27.86 3.21 -28.76
CA HIS A 129 27.18 2.21 -29.59
C HIS A 129 27.07 0.85 -28.89
N LEU A 130 28.07 0.48 -28.09
CA LEU A 130 28.02 -0.72 -27.27
C LEU A 130 26.99 -0.58 -26.14
N ARG A 131 26.93 0.59 -25.51
CA ARG A 131 25.92 0.93 -24.50
C ARG A 131 24.50 0.94 -25.07
N ALA A 132 24.29 1.52 -26.26
CA ALA A 132 23.00 1.51 -26.92
C ALA A 132 22.54 0.07 -27.26
N ALA A 133 23.45 -0.82 -27.63
CA ALA A 133 23.14 -2.23 -27.84
C ALA A 133 22.84 -2.96 -26.52
N ILE A 134 23.59 -2.69 -25.45
CA ILE A 134 23.35 -3.23 -24.11
C ILE A 134 22.04 -2.65 -23.56
N LYS A 135 21.75 -1.37 -23.75
CA LYS A 135 20.50 -0.72 -23.39
C LYS A 135 19.31 -1.44 -24.05
N ARG A 136 19.32 -1.64 -25.36
CA ARG A 136 18.26 -2.33 -26.10
C ARG A 136 18.06 -3.79 -25.71
N LEU A 137 19.13 -4.52 -25.41
CA LEU A 137 19.06 -5.92 -24.98
C LEU A 137 18.71 -6.04 -23.50
N GLY A 138 19.07 -5.03 -22.68
CA GLY A 138 18.84 -5.01 -21.24
C GLY A 138 17.48 -4.44 -20.81
N GLU A 139 16.87 -3.56 -21.62
CA GLU A 139 15.58 -2.91 -21.28
C GLU A 139 14.47 -3.89 -20.87
N PRO A 140 14.20 -4.99 -21.57
CA PRO A 140 13.16 -5.94 -21.15
C PRO A 140 13.51 -6.66 -19.84
N VAL A 141 14.80 -6.94 -19.62
CA VAL A 141 15.29 -7.61 -18.41
C VAL A 141 15.21 -6.65 -17.21
N ILE A 142 15.65 -5.41 -17.39
CA ILE A 142 15.58 -4.35 -16.38
C ILE A 142 14.11 -4.09 -16.00
N ARG A 143 13.24 -3.90 -16.99
CA ARG A 143 11.80 -3.70 -16.77
C ARG A 143 11.18 -4.85 -15.98
N THR A 144 11.50 -6.08 -16.34
CA THR A 144 10.99 -7.27 -15.65
C THR A 144 11.50 -7.31 -14.21
N ALA A 145 12.78 -7.04 -13.97
CA ALA A 145 13.37 -7.03 -12.64
C ALA A 145 12.77 -5.93 -11.75
N VAL A 146 12.67 -4.70 -12.27
CA VAL A 146 12.07 -3.56 -11.55
C VAL A 146 10.59 -3.83 -11.28
N SER A 147 9.82 -4.28 -12.26
CA SER A 147 8.41 -4.62 -12.09
C SER A 147 8.20 -5.71 -11.04
N ARG A 148 9.11 -6.69 -10.98
CA ARG A 148 9.06 -7.74 -9.95
C ARG A 148 9.38 -7.19 -8.57
N ALA A 149 10.43 -6.36 -8.45
CA ALA A 149 10.77 -5.70 -7.19
C ALA A 149 9.63 -4.83 -6.68
N MET A 150 9.01 -4.02 -7.56
CA MET A 150 7.86 -3.18 -7.24
C MET A 150 6.65 -4.00 -6.80
N ARG A 151 6.40 -5.15 -7.44
CA ARG A 151 5.33 -6.06 -7.03
C ARG A 151 5.57 -6.65 -5.65
N GLU A 152 6.81 -7.03 -5.32
CA GLU A 152 7.16 -7.51 -3.98
C GLU A 152 7.02 -6.39 -2.92
N MET A 153 7.42 -5.15 -3.24
CA MET A 153 7.18 -4.00 -2.36
C MET A 153 5.67 -3.74 -2.20
N GLY A 154 4.92 -3.75 -3.28
CA GLY A 154 3.46 -3.56 -3.26
C GLY A 154 2.74 -4.60 -2.41
N ARG A 155 3.25 -5.82 -2.33
CA ARG A 155 2.68 -6.90 -1.51
C ARG A 155 2.65 -6.62 -0.02
N GLN A 156 3.45 -5.67 0.49
CA GLN A 156 3.36 -5.26 1.90
C GLN A 156 2.10 -4.43 2.18
N PHE A 157 1.66 -3.67 1.19
CA PHE A 157 0.53 -2.75 1.33
C PHE A 157 -0.75 -3.31 0.73
N VAL A 158 -0.62 -4.20 -0.26
CA VAL A 158 -1.74 -4.78 -1.00
C VAL A 158 -1.71 -6.30 -0.84
N LEU A 159 -2.77 -6.84 -0.25
CA LEU A 159 -2.89 -8.27 0.01
C LEU A 159 -3.04 -9.10 -1.28
N GLY A 160 -3.73 -8.54 -2.30
CA GLY A 160 -3.92 -9.18 -3.59
C GLY A 160 -4.39 -8.18 -4.65
N GLU A 161 -4.19 -8.50 -5.93
CA GLU A 161 -4.64 -7.69 -7.07
C GLU A 161 -6.18 -7.76 -7.24
N ASP A 162 -6.78 -8.84 -6.75
CA ASP A 162 -8.22 -9.05 -6.67
C ASP A 162 -8.60 -9.79 -5.38
N ILE A 163 -9.89 -9.93 -5.12
CA ILE A 163 -10.39 -10.55 -3.89
C ILE A 163 -9.97 -12.02 -3.78
N GLN A 164 -9.90 -12.76 -4.88
CA GLN A 164 -9.52 -14.17 -4.88
C GLN A 164 -8.03 -14.35 -4.52
N ALA A 165 -7.16 -13.52 -5.10
CA ALA A 165 -5.74 -13.49 -4.77
C ALA A 165 -5.51 -13.08 -3.31
N ALA A 166 -6.27 -12.08 -2.82
CA ALA A 166 -6.22 -11.64 -1.43
C ALA A 166 -6.62 -12.77 -0.47
N MET A 167 -7.75 -13.43 -0.69
CA MET A 167 -8.23 -14.56 0.12
C MET A 167 -7.24 -15.73 0.10
N LYS A 168 -6.69 -16.06 -1.07
CA LYS A 168 -5.67 -17.12 -1.18
C LYS A 168 -4.45 -16.83 -0.32
N ARG A 169 -4.00 -15.56 -0.29
CA ARG A 169 -2.84 -15.16 0.50
C ARG A 169 -3.13 -15.07 2.00
N ALA A 170 -4.36 -14.73 2.37
CA ALA A 170 -4.82 -14.63 3.75
C ALA A 170 -4.73 -15.96 4.52
N ARG A 171 -4.94 -17.10 3.84
CA ARG A 171 -5.03 -18.44 4.45
C ARG A 171 -3.92 -18.77 5.44
N GLY A 172 -2.66 -18.43 5.11
CA GLY A 172 -1.53 -18.73 5.99
C GLY A 172 -1.54 -17.97 7.33
N MET A 173 -2.27 -16.86 7.41
CA MET A 173 -2.48 -16.12 8.66
C MET A 173 -3.79 -16.55 9.33
N GLU A 174 -4.82 -16.90 8.56
CA GLU A 174 -6.07 -17.45 9.08
C GLU A 174 -5.83 -18.77 9.84
N GLU A 175 -4.95 -19.64 9.35
CA GLU A 175 -4.48 -20.84 10.04
C GLU A 175 -3.83 -20.56 11.39
N LYS A 176 -3.30 -19.34 11.59
CA LYS A 176 -2.74 -18.87 12.87
C LYS A 176 -3.78 -18.18 13.78
N GLY A 177 -5.05 -18.15 13.36
CA GLY A 177 -6.15 -17.55 14.12
C GLY A 177 -6.43 -16.09 13.82
N PHE A 178 -5.83 -15.50 12.78
CA PHE A 178 -6.17 -14.13 12.34
C PHE A 178 -7.43 -14.15 11.48
N THR A 179 -8.21 -13.07 11.56
CA THR A 179 -9.34 -12.79 10.66
C THR A 179 -9.04 -11.53 9.84
N TYR A 180 -9.68 -11.44 8.67
CA TYR A 180 -9.46 -10.32 7.74
C TYR A 180 -10.72 -9.51 7.55
N SER A 181 -10.59 -8.18 7.56
CA SER A 181 -11.55 -7.26 6.98
C SER A 181 -10.96 -6.78 5.64
N TYR A 182 -11.48 -7.29 4.54
CA TYR A 182 -10.98 -6.95 3.21
C TYR A 182 -11.35 -5.52 2.86
N ASP A 183 -10.35 -4.72 2.50
CA ASP A 183 -10.52 -3.32 2.10
C ASP A 183 -10.14 -3.18 0.63
N MET A 184 -11.13 -2.88 -0.20
CA MET A 184 -10.91 -2.71 -1.63
C MET A 184 -10.33 -1.33 -1.92
N LEU A 185 -9.25 -1.28 -2.68
CA LEU A 185 -8.73 -0.03 -3.18
C LEU A 185 -9.71 0.61 -4.18
N GLY A 186 -9.80 1.92 -4.13
CA GLY A 186 -10.73 2.71 -4.93
C GLY A 186 -11.81 3.32 -4.05
N GLU A 187 -11.72 4.63 -3.90
CA GLU A 187 -12.66 5.46 -3.14
C GLU A 187 -12.80 6.82 -3.84
N ALA A 188 -13.59 7.71 -3.27
CA ALA A 188 -13.84 9.03 -3.84
C ALA A 188 -14.32 8.95 -5.29
N ALA A 189 -15.47 8.30 -5.51
CA ALA A 189 -16.14 8.28 -6.82
C ALA A 189 -16.31 9.71 -7.34
N ARG A 190 -15.92 9.96 -8.58
CA ARG A 190 -16.01 11.29 -9.21
C ARG A 190 -17.29 11.45 -10.04
N THR A 191 -17.83 10.35 -10.49
CA THR A 191 -19.03 10.30 -11.32
C THR A 191 -20.01 9.26 -10.79
N GLU A 192 -21.27 9.37 -11.20
CA GLU A 192 -22.29 8.37 -10.87
C GLU A 192 -21.94 6.99 -11.48
N ALA A 193 -21.28 6.97 -12.62
CA ALA A 193 -20.78 5.74 -13.23
C ALA A 193 -19.70 5.07 -12.35
N ASP A 194 -18.82 5.86 -11.75
CA ASP A 194 -17.82 5.34 -10.79
C ASP A 194 -18.51 4.75 -9.56
N ALA A 195 -19.46 5.46 -8.97
CA ALA A 195 -20.19 5.00 -7.79
C ALA A 195 -20.93 3.67 -8.06
N LYS A 196 -21.55 3.52 -9.22
CA LYS A 196 -22.17 2.25 -9.64
C LYS A 196 -21.15 1.14 -9.85
N ARG A 197 -20.02 1.45 -10.46
CA ARG A 197 -18.93 0.48 -10.67
C ARG A 197 -18.36 -0.02 -9.32
N TYR A 198 -18.09 0.88 -8.38
CA TYR A 198 -17.63 0.51 -7.04
C TYR A 198 -18.67 -0.30 -6.27
N HIS A 199 -19.95 0.10 -6.31
CA HIS A 199 -21.02 -0.68 -5.69
C HIS A 199 -21.08 -2.12 -6.22
N LEU A 200 -20.97 -2.31 -7.53
CA LEU A 200 -20.91 -3.63 -8.15
C LEU A 200 -19.68 -4.41 -7.72
N SER A 201 -18.51 -3.75 -7.63
CA SER A 201 -17.27 -4.38 -7.16
C SER A 201 -17.39 -4.84 -5.70
N TYR A 202 -17.98 -4.03 -4.82
CA TYR A 202 -18.28 -4.44 -3.43
C TYR A 202 -19.24 -5.63 -3.38
N SER A 203 -20.31 -5.62 -4.17
CA SER A 203 -21.24 -6.76 -4.21
C SER A 203 -20.57 -8.05 -4.64
N ARG A 204 -19.70 -8.01 -5.66
CA ARG A 204 -18.92 -9.17 -6.11
C ARG A 204 -17.92 -9.64 -5.06
N ALA A 205 -17.24 -8.72 -4.37
CA ALA A 205 -16.32 -9.05 -3.30
C ALA A 205 -17.04 -9.72 -2.12
N ILE A 206 -18.19 -9.18 -1.68
CA ILE A 206 -19.01 -9.80 -0.62
C ILE A 206 -19.43 -11.22 -1.01
N SER A 207 -19.88 -11.42 -2.25
CA SER A 207 -20.26 -12.75 -2.74
C SER A 207 -19.07 -13.72 -2.76
N ALA A 208 -17.87 -13.25 -3.10
CA ALA A 208 -16.68 -14.08 -3.08
C ALA A 208 -16.23 -14.45 -1.65
N ILE A 209 -16.36 -13.51 -0.70
CA ILE A 209 -16.00 -13.72 0.71
C ILE A 209 -17.02 -14.64 1.40
N ALA A 210 -18.29 -14.65 0.95
CA ALA A 210 -19.37 -15.43 1.55
C ALA A 210 -19.04 -16.92 1.71
N ASP A 211 -18.33 -17.49 0.73
CA ASP A 211 -17.90 -18.90 0.77
C ASP A 211 -16.93 -19.23 1.92
N ALA A 212 -16.26 -18.22 2.46
CA ALA A 212 -15.34 -18.33 3.60
C ALA A 212 -16.02 -18.04 4.95
N CYS A 213 -17.26 -17.55 4.95
CA CYS A 213 -18.05 -17.29 6.16
C CYS A 213 -18.70 -18.57 6.67
N THR A 214 -17.95 -19.42 7.36
CA THR A 214 -18.37 -20.77 7.79
C THR A 214 -18.72 -20.88 9.27
N HIS A 215 -18.53 -19.80 10.04
CA HIS A 215 -18.78 -19.76 11.48
C HIS A 215 -20.11 -19.05 11.80
N ASP A 216 -20.82 -19.51 12.82
CA ASP A 216 -22.02 -18.84 13.34
C ASP A 216 -21.69 -17.52 14.04
N ASP A 217 -20.47 -17.39 14.60
CA ASP A 217 -19.98 -16.15 15.18
C ASP A 217 -19.33 -15.27 14.10
N ILE A 218 -19.97 -14.15 13.78
CA ILE A 218 -19.49 -13.20 12.77
C ILE A 218 -18.06 -12.70 13.02
N ARG A 219 -17.60 -12.69 14.28
CA ARG A 219 -16.24 -12.26 14.65
C ARG A 219 -15.16 -13.24 14.18
N LYS A 220 -15.54 -14.45 13.84
CA LYS A 220 -14.65 -15.49 13.33
C LYS A 220 -14.66 -15.59 11.81
N ASN A 221 -15.60 -14.90 11.17
CA ASN A 221 -15.70 -14.83 9.72
C ASN A 221 -14.90 -13.65 9.18
N PRO A 222 -14.41 -13.75 7.94
CA PRO A 222 -13.87 -12.58 7.25
C PRO A 222 -14.99 -11.55 6.99
N GLY A 223 -14.60 -10.28 6.93
CA GLY A 223 -15.51 -9.17 6.65
C GLY A 223 -15.01 -8.29 5.51
N ILE A 224 -15.73 -7.21 5.24
CA ILE A 224 -15.38 -6.24 4.22
C ILE A 224 -15.50 -4.81 4.75
N SER A 225 -14.56 -3.97 4.37
CA SER A 225 -14.55 -2.53 4.66
C SER A 225 -15.15 -1.78 3.47
N VAL A 226 -16.25 -1.05 3.69
CA VAL A 226 -16.92 -0.29 2.63
C VAL A 226 -16.66 1.20 2.81
N LYS A 227 -16.07 1.83 1.79
CA LYS A 227 -15.81 3.27 1.77
C LYS A 227 -17.06 4.01 1.27
N LEU A 228 -17.65 4.87 2.10
CA LEU A 228 -18.84 5.61 1.74
C LEU A 228 -18.62 6.55 0.55
N SER A 229 -17.44 7.17 0.48
CA SER A 229 -17.05 8.03 -0.64
C SER A 229 -16.94 7.31 -1.99
N ALA A 230 -16.84 5.98 -2.00
CA ALA A 230 -16.91 5.18 -3.22
C ALA A 230 -18.34 4.99 -3.74
N LEU A 231 -19.36 5.20 -2.89
CA LEU A 231 -20.75 4.95 -3.22
C LEU A 231 -21.53 6.20 -3.68
N HIS A 232 -20.89 7.38 -3.63
CA HIS A 232 -21.52 8.63 -4.08
C HIS A 232 -20.46 9.61 -4.60
N PRO A 233 -20.67 10.25 -5.79
CA PRO A 233 -19.66 11.11 -6.42
C PRO A 233 -19.41 12.44 -5.70
N ARG A 234 -20.36 12.86 -4.86
CA ARG A 234 -20.30 14.10 -4.10
C ARG A 234 -20.62 13.82 -2.64
N TYR A 235 -19.77 12.98 -2.00
CA TYR A 235 -19.88 12.68 -0.57
C TYR A 235 -19.38 13.86 0.26
N GLU A 236 -20.20 14.91 0.31
CA GLU A 236 -19.90 16.20 0.90
C GLU A 236 -21.11 16.70 1.71
N LEU A 237 -20.85 17.42 2.81
CA LEU A 237 -21.91 17.99 3.65
C LEU A 237 -22.85 18.93 2.85
N ALA A 238 -22.30 19.69 1.90
CA ALA A 238 -23.08 20.56 1.03
C ALA A 238 -24.10 19.83 0.14
N GLN A 239 -23.97 18.49 0.01
CA GLN A 239 -24.85 17.64 -0.79
C GLN A 239 -25.63 16.63 0.08
N GLU A 240 -25.80 16.92 1.37
CA GLU A 240 -26.37 15.97 2.35
C GLU A 240 -27.68 15.32 1.89
N GLU A 241 -28.63 16.09 1.38
CA GLU A 241 -29.90 15.55 0.89
C GLU A 241 -29.74 14.54 -0.25
N ALA A 242 -28.88 14.86 -1.23
CA ALA A 242 -28.59 13.96 -2.35
C ALA A 242 -27.84 12.71 -1.86
N VAL A 243 -26.88 12.89 -0.97
CA VAL A 243 -26.11 11.79 -0.36
C VAL A 243 -27.05 10.85 0.38
N MET A 244 -27.90 11.35 1.25
CA MET A 244 -28.85 10.53 2.01
C MET A 244 -29.84 9.78 1.11
N ARG A 245 -30.34 10.43 0.07
CA ARG A 245 -31.26 9.83 -0.88
C ARG A 245 -30.64 8.70 -1.70
N ASP A 246 -29.38 8.86 -2.14
CA ASP A 246 -28.78 7.97 -3.15
C ASP A 246 -27.80 6.97 -2.53
N LEU A 247 -27.01 7.38 -1.51
CA LEU A 247 -26.00 6.52 -0.87
C LEU A 247 -26.62 5.53 0.11
N VAL A 248 -27.59 5.96 0.93
CA VAL A 248 -28.18 5.09 1.98
C VAL A 248 -28.79 3.81 1.41
N PRO A 249 -29.58 3.84 0.31
CA PRO A 249 -30.08 2.59 -0.30
C PRO A 249 -28.95 1.69 -0.80
N ARG A 250 -27.89 2.26 -1.37
CA ARG A 250 -26.71 1.49 -1.85
C ARG A 250 -26.01 0.79 -0.71
N LEU A 251 -25.71 1.55 0.36
CA LEU A 251 -25.06 0.99 1.56
C LEU A 251 -25.94 -0.09 2.20
N ARG A 252 -27.24 0.16 2.32
CA ARG A 252 -28.18 -0.81 2.87
C ARG A 252 -28.20 -2.11 2.08
N ALA A 253 -28.14 -2.05 0.75
CA ALA A 253 -28.09 -3.23 -0.09
C ALA A 253 -26.84 -4.06 0.18
N LEU A 254 -25.66 -3.41 0.27
CA LEU A 254 -24.39 -4.09 0.59
C LEU A 254 -24.42 -4.66 2.01
N ALA A 255 -24.93 -3.92 3.00
CA ALA A 255 -25.02 -4.39 4.38
C ALA A 255 -25.95 -5.61 4.52
N LEU A 256 -27.07 -5.62 3.82
CA LEU A 256 -27.97 -6.77 3.82
C LEU A 256 -27.34 -7.99 3.13
N LEU A 257 -26.59 -7.78 2.04
CA LEU A 257 -25.87 -8.82 1.36
C LEU A 257 -24.77 -9.41 2.27
N ALA A 258 -23.98 -8.57 2.93
CA ALA A 258 -22.96 -9.01 3.89
C ALA A 258 -23.58 -9.76 5.07
N LYS A 259 -24.67 -9.24 5.64
CA LYS A 259 -25.42 -9.91 6.71
C LYS A 259 -25.92 -11.28 6.28
N SER A 260 -26.47 -11.41 5.07
CA SER A 260 -26.95 -12.71 4.56
C SER A 260 -25.83 -13.71 4.32
N ALA A 261 -24.60 -13.23 4.14
CA ALA A 261 -23.38 -14.04 4.00
C ALA A 261 -22.73 -14.39 5.36
N GLY A 262 -23.26 -13.91 6.47
CA GLY A 262 -22.67 -14.18 7.80
C GLY A 262 -21.48 -13.30 8.17
N MET A 263 -21.32 -12.08 7.53
CA MET A 263 -20.31 -11.07 7.82
C MET A 263 -20.77 -10.10 8.89
#